data_26d42c97262fd721068b174630eb6136
#
_entry.id   26d42c97262fd721068b174630eb6136
#
_cell.length_a   1.000
_cell.length_b   1.000
_cell.length_c   1.000
_cell.angle_alpha   90.00
_cell.angle_beta   90.00
_cell.angle_gamma   90.00
#
_symmetry.space_group_name_H-M   'P 1'
#
loop_
_entity.id
_entity.type
_entity.pdbx_description
1 polymer ?
#
loop_
_entity_poly.entity_id
_entity_poly.type
_entity_poly.pdbx_seq_one_letter_code
_entity_poly.pdbx_strand_id
1 'polypeptide(L)'
;MFSVNAPGFFVLMAVLLLIWYRLPASKRWYAMLSAGIVFYLSLDIPGFFVLLVSALVVWFCARRAGPKAPGNSQLWFGLGLAAALGPLLLLKYYAMMAGTINGLFGFRLWSGSLLQPLGLAYYSLQLTGYLLDVRRGDIEAEPRFARLFCYASFFLSITQGPFNRYHDLMPRLDATPDFDVSRLQYGAMRCAWGYFKKYAIAERAATVVDTAFSRPADMDISQLIFGVVVFAFQLYADFSGYTDIVLGAGEMLGLKLPENFRQPYFASAIGEFWERWHISLSSWLRDYIFEPLAWNGWFARLPVVGRFFTKPPVNISLLLTFLVSGFWHGAAWTYVVWGLLNGAYQVVSGLTRRWRKKTWKRLKVPAKSKAHHVFRVVFVFVFICIGYVFFRAESLGAALNYFACMGARVEFTVFSRYWELGISSRLDLLLLLAGIAALIAVDVLHERGWQIRKKILSSPLPVRWCIYECAIFAFLLMGRFLSEGSFLYARF
;
A
#
# COMPACT_ATOMS: atom_id res chain seq x y z
N MET A 1 15.67 -5.93 17.20
CA MET A 1 14.41 -5.73 16.48
C MET A 1 14.67 -5.95 15.00
N PHE A 2 13.83 -6.75 14.31
CA PHE A 2 14.06 -7.15 12.90
C PHE A 2 13.17 -6.38 11.90
N SER A 3 12.65 -5.20 12.29
CA SER A 3 11.87 -4.37 11.34
C SER A 3 12.72 -4.03 10.10
N VAL A 4 12.07 -3.84 8.94
CA VAL A 4 12.75 -3.67 7.63
C VAL A 4 13.73 -2.49 7.59
N ASN A 5 13.52 -1.48 8.42
CA ASN A 5 14.42 -0.32 8.57
C ASN A 5 15.48 -0.47 9.68
N ALA A 6 15.53 -1.63 10.36
CA ALA A 6 16.49 -1.88 11.44
C ALA A 6 17.67 -2.75 10.98
N PRO A 7 18.88 -2.60 11.58
CA PRO A 7 20.02 -3.45 11.25
C PRO A 7 19.76 -4.95 11.39
N GLY A 8 18.87 -5.35 12.32
CA GLY A 8 18.48 -6.73 12.49
C GLY A 8 17.85 -7.37 11.25
N PHE A 9 17.18 -6.59 10.40
CA PHE A 9 16.63 -7.12 9.14
C PHE A 9 17.73 -7.62 8.20
N PHE A 10 18.85 -6.91 8.10
CA PHE A 10 19.98 -7.33 7.29
C PHE A 10 20.61 -8.62 7.84
N VAL A 11 20.70 -8.75 9.17
CA VAL A 11 21.19 -9.99 9.82
C VAL A 11 20.21 -11.15 9.53
N LEU A 12 18.91 -10.95 9.70
CA LEU A 12 17.89 -11.95 9.38
C LEU A 12 17.98 -12.39 7.91
N MET A 13 18.09 -11.43 6.99
CA MET A 13 18.21 -11.71 5.55
C MET A 13 19.52 -12.45 5.21
N ALA A 14 20.66 -12.07 5.80
CA ALA A 14 21.93 -12.75 5.59
C ALA A 14 21.88 -14.21 6.06
N VAL A 15 21.37 -14.45 7.28
CA VAL A 15 21.19 -15.80 7.81
C VAL A 15 20.21 -16.61 6.96
N LEU A 16 19.08 -16.00 6.59
CA LEU A 16 18.10 -16.65 5.73
C LEU A 16 18.69 -17.04 4.37
N LEU A 17 19.42 -16.16 3.70
CA LEU A 17 20.08 -16.45 2.42
C LEU A 17 21.07 -17.62 2.52
N LEU A 18 21.87 -17.67 3.58
CA LEU A 18 22.83 -18.75 3.83
C LEU A 18 22.12 -20.11 4.03
N ILE A 19 21.03 -20.15 4.78
CA ILE A 19 20.25 -21.37 5.01
C ILE A 19 19.48 -21.74 3.73
N TRP A 20 18.85 -20.77 3.08
CA TRP A 20 17.98 -20.92 1.92
C TRP A 20 18.63 -21.70 0.79
N TYR A 21 19.83 -21.30 0.40
CA TYR A 21 20.53 -21.92 -0.72
C TYR A 21 21.28 -23.21 -0.36
N ARG A 22 21.34 -23.57 0.93
CA ARG A 22 21.81 -24.89 1.39
C ARG A 22 20.68 -25.93 1.46
N LEU A 23 19.45 -25.49 1.52
CA LEU A 23 18.28 -26.36 1.52
C LEU A 23 17.83 -26.70 0.10
N PRO A 24 17.37 -27.96 -0.13
CA PRO A 24 16.67 -28.27 -1.37
C PRO A 24 15.40 -27.45 -1.49
N ALA A 25 14.99 -27.11 -2.73
CA ALA A 25 13.86 -26.20 -3.00
C ALA A 25 12.58 -26.60 -2.23
N SER A 26 12.28 -27.89 -2.18
CA SER A 26 11.11 -28.46 -1.49
C SER A 26 11.09 -28.23 0.04
N LYS A 27 12.22 -27.87 0.64
CA LYS A 27 12.35 -27.60 2.09
C LYS A 27 12.55 -26.12 2.42
N ARG A 28 12.72 -25.25 1.45
CA ARG A 28 12.97 -23.81 1.68
C ARG A 28 11.82 -23.09 2.38
N TRP A 29 10.60 -23.55 2.21
CA TRP A 29 9.46 -22.98 2.92
C TRP A 29 9.55 -23.11 4.45
N TYR A 30 10.28 -24.12 4.99
CA TYR A 30 10.55 -24.22 6.42
C TYR A 30 11.44 -23.07 6.91
N ALA A 31 12.47 -22.72 6.14
CA ALA A 31 13.33 -21.57 6.46
C ALA A 31 12.52 -20.26 6.42
N MET A 32 11.62 -20.12 5.45
CA MET A 32 10.73 -18.95 5.35
C MET A 32 9.77 -18.87 6.54
N LEU A 33 9.17 -19.99 6.94
CA LEU A 33 8.31 -20.07 8.12
C LEU A 33 9.08 -19.68 9.39
N SER A 34 10.27 -20.24 9.59
CA SER A 34 11.12 -19.93 10.75
C SER A 34 11.51 -18.45 10.79
N ALA A 35 11.89 -17.87 9.64
CA ALA A 35 12.18 -16.45 9.54
C ALA A 35 10.96 -15.58 9.85
N GLY A 36 9.76 -15.96 9.37
CA GLY A 36 8.51 -15.29 9.67
C GLY A 36 8.17 -15.31 11.16
N ILE A 37 8.32 -16.45 11.82
CA ILE A 37 8.12 -16.60 13.28
C ILE A 37 9.10 -15.72 14.07
N VAL A 38 10.39 -15.79 13.74
CA VAL A 38 11.45 -14.99 14.41
C VAL A 38 11.20 -13.49 14.20
N PHE A 39 10.87 -13.09 12.97
CA PHE A 39 10.54 -11.71 12.65
C PHE A 39 9.36 -11.21 13.49
N TYR A 40 8.26 -11.95 13.51
CA TYR A 40 7.05 -11.55 14.20
C TYR A 40 7.24 -11.49 15.72
N LEU A 41 7.80 -12.55 16.33
CA LEU A 41 8.05 -12.60 17.76
C LEU A 41 9.02 -11.50 18.25
N SER A 42 9.95 -11.07 17.39
CA SER A 42 10.87 -9.98 17.74
C SER A 42 10.20 -8.60 17.79
N LEU A 43 9.03 -8.45 17.18
CA LEU A 43 8.34 -7.17 17.04
C LEU A 43 7.08 -7.10 17.91
N ASP A 44 6.29 -8.19 17.95
CA ASP A 44 4.98 -8.19 18.59
C ASP A 44 4.57 -9.61 19.04
N ILE A 45 4.89 -9.96 20.28
CA ILE A 45 4.56 -11.27 20.85
C ILE A 45 3.03 -11.47 21.02
N PRO A 46 2.26 -10.53 21.61
CA PRO A 46 0.82 -10.67 21.71
C PRO A 46 0.13 -10.80 20.37
N GLY A 47 0.53 -9.96 19.40
CA GLY A 47 0.00 -10.01 18.03
C GLY A 47 0.32 -11.32 17.32
N PHE A 48 1.47 -11.95 17.61
CA PHE A 48 1.80 -13.28 17.09
C PHE A 48 0.74 -14.33 17.48
N PHE A 49 0.28 -14.33 18.72
CA PHE A 49 -0.75 -15.27 19.16
C PHE A 49 -2.11 -14.99 18.52
N VAL A 50 -2.45 -13.71 18.27
CA VAL A 50 -3.67 -13.36 17.53
C VAL A 50 -3.60 -13.91 16.11
N LEU A 51 -2.48 -13.72 15.40
CA LEU A 51 -2.24 -14.29 14.07
C LEU A 51 -2.32 -15.83 14.09
N LEU A 52 -1.65 -16.46 15.05
CA LEU A 52 -1.60 -17.93 15.18
C LEU A 52 -2.99 -18.52 15.33
N VAL A 53 -3.79 -17.97 16.27
CA VAL A 53 -5.16 -18.43 16.52
C VAL A 53 -6.05 -18.17 15.31
N SER A 54 -5.99 -16.98 14.71
CA SER A 54 -6.77 -16.66 13.50
C SER A 54 -6.45 -17.62 12.36
N ALA A 55 -5.16 -17.86 12.08
CA ALA A 55 -4.73 -18.79 11.04
C ALA A 55 -5.14 -20.24 11.32
N LEU A 56 -5.07 -20.69 12.59
CA LEU A 56 -5.46 -22.04 13.00
C LEU A 56 -6.97 -22.27 12.79
N VAL A 57 -7.79 -21.31 13.22
CA VAL A 57 -9.25 -21.41 13.05
C VAL A 57 -9.63 -21.36 11.57
N VAL A 58 -9.03 -20.45 10.80
CA VAL A 58 -9.25 -20.37 9.33
C VAL A 58 -8.84 -21.67 8.65
N TRP A 59 -7.68 -22.23 8.99
CA TRP A 59 -7.22 -23.52 8.45
C TRP A 59 -8.22 -24.65 8.70
N PHE A 60 -8.70 -24.77 9.95
CA PHE A 60 -9.65 -25.79 10.33
C PHE A 60 -11.00 -25.61 9.61
N CYS A 61 -11.49 -24.38 9.53
CA CYS A 61 -12.74 -24.03 8.86
C CYS A 61 -12.65 -24.22 7.33
N ALA A 62 -11.56 -23.83 6.70
CA ALA A 62 -11.35 -23.94 5.26
C ALA A 62 -11.49 -25.39 4.77
N ARG A 63 -10.98 -26.36 5.52
CA ARG A 63 -11.10 -27.80 5.20
C ARG A 63 -12.55 -28.31 5.20
N ARG A 64 -13.49 -27.54 5.77
CA ARG A 64 -14.93 -27.85 5.84
C ARG A 64 -15.81 -26.85 5.09
N ALA A 65 -15.23 -25.77 4.56
CA ALA A 65 -15.95 -24.71 3.87
C ALA A 65 -16.02 -24.91 2.35
N GLY A 66 -15.22 -25.82 1.78
CA GLY A 66 -15.17 -26.07 0.33
C GLY A 66 -16.50 -26.54 -0.25
N PRO A 67 -16.71 -26.42 -1.57
CA PRO A 67 -17.99 -26.77 -2.19
C PRO A 67 -18.33 -28.26 -2.14
N LYS A 68 -17.33 -29.13 -1.97
CA LYS A 68 -17.48 -30.58 -1.84
C LYS A 68 -17.36 -31.08 -0.39
N ALA A 69 -17.25 -30.17 0.58
CA ALA A 69 -17.07 -30.56 1.96
C ALA A 69 -18.38 -31.13 2.55
N PRO A 70 -18.31 -32.20 3.36
CA PRO A 70 -19.49 -32.77 4.00
C PRO A 70 -20.03 -31.84 5.10
N GLY A 71 -21.35 -31.87 5.32
CA GLY A 71 -22.00 -31.12 6.37
C GLY A 71 -22.32 -29.66 6.01
N ASN A 72 -22.48 -28.81 7.03
CA ASN A 72 -22.86 -27.41 6.85
C ASN A 72 -21.63 -26.54 6.47
N SER A 73 -21.24 -26.58 5.19
CA SER A 73 -20.10 -25.80 4.68
C SER A 73 -20.28 -24.30 4.82
N GLN A 74 -21.52 -23.81 4.88
CA GLN A 74 -21.81 -22.38 5.07
C GLN A 74 -21.50 -21.92 6.50
N LEU A 75 -21.80 -22.73 7.51
CA LEU A 75 -21.42 -22.44 8.89
C LEU A 75 -19.91 -22.34 9.04
N TRP A 76 -19.17 -23.32 8.50
CA TRP A 76 -17.71 -23.33 8.58
C TRP A 76 -17.08 -22.15 7.83
N PHE A 77 -17.65 -21.77 6.68
CA PHE A 77 -17.24 -20.56 5.98
C PHE A 77 -17.48 -19.31 6.83
N GLY A 78 -18.64 -19.16 7.46
CA GLY A 78 -18.97 -18.04 8.34
C GLY A 78 -18.03 -17.94 9.56
N LEU A 79 -17.75 -19.07 10.21
CA LEU A 79 -16.80 -19.13 11.35
C LEU A 79 -15.38 -18.78 10.92
N GLY A 80 -14.92 -19.28 9.77
CA GLY A 80 -13.60 -18.93 9.22
C GLY A 80 -13.49 -17.45 8.87
N LEU A 81 -14.55 -16.87 8.31
CA LEU A 81 -14.59 -15.44 7.99
C LEU A 81 -14.59 -14.59 9.28
N ALA A 82 -15.33 -15.01 10.31
CA ALA A 82 -15.32 -14.37 11.62
C ALA A 82 -13.93 -14.43 12.26
N ALA A 83 -13.21 -15.55 12.13
CA ALA A 83 -11.84 -15.66 12.63
C ALA A 83 -10.82 -14.82 11.87
N ALA A 84 -11.01 -14.63 10.56
CA ALA A 84 -10.13 -13.81 9.73
C ALA A 84 -10.36 -12.31 9.93
N LEU A 85 -11.63 -11.86 9.98
CA LEU A 85 -12.02 -10.45 10.04
C LEU A 85 -12.39 -9.96 11.45
N GLY A 86 -12.81 -10.87 12.34
CA GLY A 86 -13.24 -10.52 13.71
C GLY A 86 -12.18 -9.73 14.49
N PRO A 87 -10.92 -10.21 14.57
CA PRO A 87 -9.85 -9.45 15.22
C PRO A 87 -9.65 -8.07 14.60
N LEU A 88 -9.72 -7.94 13.26
CA LEU A 88 -9.61 -6.65 12.58
C LEU A 88 -10.73 -5.71 13.00
N LEU A 89 -11.98 -6.18 12.98
CA LEU A 89 -13.15 -5.36 13.33
C LEU A 89 -13.13 -4.96 14.81
N LEU A 90 -12.79 -5.88 15.70
CA LEU A 90 -12.77 -5.62 17.13
C LEU A 90 -11.57 -4.77 17.55
N LEU A 91 -10.35 -5.15 17.16
CA LEU A 91 -9.14 -4.52 17.70
C LEU A 91 -8.83 -3.18 17.02
N LYS A 92 -9.09 -3.04 15.71
CA LYS A 92 -8.80 -1.80 14.98
C LYS A 92 -9.95 -0.79 15.05
N TYR A 93 -11.21 -1.21 14.94
CA TYR A 93 -12.34 -0.28 14.75
C TYR A 93 -13.16 -0.02 16.01
N TYR A 94 -12.98 -0.78 17.09
CA TYR A 94 -13.76 -0.62 18.32
C TYR A 94 -13.73 0.82 18.86
N ALA A 95 -12.54 1.39 19.00
CA ALA A 95 -12.39 2.75 19.55
C ALA A 95 -13.12 3.82 18.71
N MET A 96 -13.02 3.74 17.39
CA MET A 96 -13.73 4.62 16.46
C MET A 96 -15.24 4.46 16.59
N MET A 97 -15.75 3.23 16.64
CA MET A 97 -17.19 2.94 16.77
C MET A 97 -17.73 3.42 18.12
N ALA A 98 -17.04 3.08 19.22
CA ALA A 98 -17.40 3.52 20.56
C ALA A 98 -17.40 5.06 20.69
N GLY A 99 -16.37 5.72 20.18
CA GLY A 99 -16.31 7.20 20.15
C GLY A 99 -17.44 7.82 19.34
N THR A 100 -17.79 7.24 18.20
CA THR A 100 -18.90 7.71 17.38
C THR A 100 -20.25 7.53 18.10
N ILE A 101 -20.49 6.37 18.72
CA ILE A 101 -21.72 6.10 19.48
C ILE A 101 -21.83 7.05 20.69
N ASN A 102 -20.74 7.25 21.42
CA ASN A 102 -20.68 8.19 22.55
C ASN A 102 -21.04 9.62 22.08
N GLY A 103 -20.47 10.08 20.95
CA GLY A 103 -20.72 11.41 20.41
C GLY A 103 -22.15 11.62 19.90
N LEU A 104 -22.78 10.58 19.30
CA LEU A 104 -24.12 10.69 18.73
C LEU A 104 -25.23 10.49 19.74
N PHE A 105 -25.03 9.58 20.70
CA PHE A 105 -26.11 9.11 21.60
C PHE A 105 -25.86 9.42 23.07
N GLY A 106 -24.72 10.07 23.41
CA GLY A 106 -24.38 10.39 24.80
C GLY A 106 -24.05 9.18 25.67
N PHE A 107 -23.75 8.01 25.09
CA PHE A 107 -23.30 6.84 25.82
C PHE A 107 -21.89 7.05 26.39
N ARG A 108 -21.52 6.22 27.37
CA ARG A 108 -20.17 6.24 27.99
C ARG A 108 -19.45 4.92 27.77
N LEU A 109 -19.43 4.45 26.52
CA LEU A 109 -18.63 3.29 26.14
C LEU A 109 -17.13 3.63 26.28
N TRP A 110 -16.36 2.70 26.78
CA TRP A 110 -14.91 2.85 26.80
C TRP A 110 -14.40 2.97 25.34
N SER A 111 -13.64 4.01 25.05
CA SER A 111 -13.14 4.31 23.71
C SER A 111 -11.61 4.35 23.63
N GLY A 112 -10.93 3.73 24.59
CA GLY A 112 -9.48 3.58 24.57
C GLY A 112 -9.01 2.62 23.48
N SER A 113 -7.73 2.73 23.12
CA SER A 113 -7.10 1.85 22.14
C SER A 113 -6.96 0.43 22.69
N LEU A 114 -7.35 -0.55 21.88
CA LEU A 114 -7.07 -1.97 22.12
C LEU A 114 -5.68 -2.35 21.57
N LEU A 115 -5.25 -3.58 21.88
CA LEU A 115 -4.08 -4.19 21.22
C LEU A 115 -4.22 -4.07 19.71
N GLN A 116 -3.17 -3.60 19.04
CA GLN A 116 -3.12 -3.52 17.58
C GLN A 116 -2.02 -4.48 17.05
N PRO A 117 -2.37 -5.74 16.75
CA PRO A 117 -1.41 -6.72 16.25
C PRO A 117 -0.73 -6.25 14.97
N LEU A 118 0.59 -6.45 14.91
CA LEU A 118 1.38 -6.16 13.73
C LEU A 118 0.80 -6.86 12.49
N GLY A 119 0.60 -6.11 11.41
CA GLY A 119 0.09 -6.66 10.15
C GLY A 119 -1.35 -7.15 10.17
N LEU A 120 -2.14 -6.83 11.23
CA LEU A 120 -3.53 -7.27 11.39
C LEU A 120 -4.36 -7.05 10.13
N ALA A 121 -4.31 -5.86 9.54
CA ALA A 121 -5.05 -5.54 8.32
C ALA A 121 -4.59 -6.37 7.11
N TYR A 122 -3.30 -6.73 7.04
CA TYR A 122 -2.73 -7.51 5.94
C TYR A 122 -3.11 -8.98 6.03
N TYR A 123 -2.78 -9.65 7.15
CA TYR A 123 -3.07 -11.08 7.24
C TYR A 123 -4.58 -11.38 7.29
N SER A 124 -5.40 -10.47 7.80
CA SER A 124 -6.86 -10.61 7.74
C SER A 124 -7.37 -10.71 6.31
N LEU A 125 -6.90 -9.84 5.39
CA LEU A 125 -7.27 -9.94 3.97
C LEU A 125 -6.64 -11.18 3.30
N GLN A 126 -5.41 -11.55 3.65
CA GLN A 126 -4.77 -12.76 3.10
C GLN A 126 -5.55 -14.02 3.49
N LEU A 127 -5.89 -14.18 4.77
CA LEU A 127 -6.67 -15.32 5.26
C LEU A 127 -8.10 -15.31 4.69
N THR A 128 -8.72 -14.13 4.54
CA THR A 128 -10.03 -13.98 3.91
C THR A 128 -9.98 -14.41 2.44
N GLY A 129 -8.98 -13.93 1.68
CA GLY A 129 -8.81 -14.33 0.28
C GLY A 129 -8.60 -15.85 0.13
N TYR A 130 -7.74 -16.44 0.95
CA TYR A 130 -7.54 -17.89 0.97
C TYR A 130 -8.86 -18.66 1.24
N LEU A 131 -9.64 -18.23 2.23
CA LEU A 131 -10.90 -18.87 2.58
C LEU A 131 -11.94 -18.73 1.45
N LEU A 132 -11.97 -17.59 0.78
CA LEU A 132 -12.85 -17.33 -0.37
C LEU A 132 -12.46 -18.19 -1.57
N ASP A 133 -11.16 -18.33 -1.87
CA ASP A 133 -10.66 -19.18 -2.96
C ASP A 133 -11.04 -20.65 -2.72
N VAL A 134 -10.87 -21.15 -1.49
CA VAL A 134 -11.33 -22.49 -1.11
C VAL A 134 -12.85 -22.64 -1.24
N ARG A 135 -13.62 -21.62 -0.79
CA ARG A 135 -15.08 -21.65 -0.88
C ARG A 135 -15.61 -21.66 -2.32
N ARG A 136 -14.92 -20.95 -3.22
CA ARG A 136 -15.24 -20.95 -4.66
C ARG A 136 -14.83 -22.26 -5.35
N GLY A 137 -13.91 -23.01 -4.76
CA GLY A 137 -13.30 -24.19 -5.35
C GLY A 137 -12.16 -23.87 -6.30
N ASP A 138 -11.64 -22.63 -6.26
CA ASP A 138 -10.49 -22.18 -7.06
C ASP A 138 -9.21 -22.89 -6.61
N ILE A 139 -9.14 -23.24 -5.31
CA ILE A 139 -8.06 -24.04 -4.70
C ILE A 139 -8.62 -25.08 -3.74
N GLU A 140 -7.84 -26.12 -3.52
CA GLU A 140 -8.10 -27.07 -2.43
C GLU A 140 -7.60 -26.53 -1.10
N ALA A 141 -8.28 -26.88 0.00
CA ALA A 141 -7.86 -26.49 1.34
C ALA A 141 -6.53 -27.14 1.71
N GLU A 142 -5.56 -26.35 2.14
CA GLU A 142 -4.23 -26.84 2.54
C GLU A 142 -4.33 -27.82 3.70
N PRO A 143 -3.85 -29.07 3.56
CA PRO A 143 -3.94 -30.07 4.61
C PRO A 143 -2.96 -29.81 5.78
N ARG A 144 -1.84 -29.12 5.56
CA ARG A 144 -0.79 -28.86 6.54
C ARG A 144 -0.90 -27.45 7.11
N PHE A 145 -1.25 -27.32 8.37
CA PHE A 145 -1.35 -26.01 9.05
C PHE A 145 -0.07 -25.16 8.89
N ALA A 146 1.11 -25.76 9.05
CA ALA A 146 2.38 -25.05 8.95
C ALA A 146 2.58 -24.35 7.60
N ARG A 147 2.04 -24.88 6.51
CA ARG A 147 2.10 -24.22 5.18
C ARG A 147 1.17 -23.02 5.10
N LEU A 148 -0.06 -23.13 5.61
CA LEU A 148 -0.96 -21.99 5.70
C LEU A 148 -0.37 -20.92 6.63
N PHE A 149 0.23 -21.33 7.75
CA PHE A 149 0.85 -20.39 8.67
C PHE A 149 2.08 -19.70 8.07
N CYS A 150 2.89 -20.40 7.25
CA CYS A 150 3.98 -19.81 6.46
C CYS A 150 3.46 -18.71 5.51
N TYR A 151 2.32 -18.94 4.87
CA TYR A 151 1.67 -17.94 4.03
C TYR A 151 1.18 -16.73 4.85
N ALA A 152 0.47 -16.97 5.95
CA ALA A 152 -0.10 -15.93 6.79
C ALA A 152 0.96 -15.07 7.51
N SER A 153 2.09 -15.69 7.91
CA SER A 153 3.22 -15.04 8.58
C SER A 153 4.35 -14.63 7.65
N PHE A 154 4.11 -14.57 6.35
CA PHE A 154 5.15 -14.26 5.35
C PHE A 154 5.73 -12.87 5.58
N PHE A 155 6.89 -12.81 6.24
CA PHE A 155 7.45 -11.58 6.81
C PHE A 155 7.78 -10.49 5.78
N LEU A 156 8.07 -10.86 4.52
CA LEU A 156 8.32 -9.88 3.46
C LEU A 156 7.06 -9.07 3.08
N SER A 157 5.86 -9.51 3.45
CA SER A 157 4.64 -8.78 3.10
C SER A 157 3.75 -8.42 4.28
N ILE A 158 3.95 -9.03 5.45
CA ILE A 158 2.98 -8.97 6.55
C ILE A 158 2.73 -7.57 7.12
N THR A 159 3.67 -6.63 7.00
CA THR A 159 3.51 -5.26 7.53
C THR A 159 2.95 -4.29 6.50
N GLN A 160 3.54 -4.20 5.31
CA GLN A 160 3.20 -3.24 4.25
C GLN A 160 3.52 -3.76 2.84
N GLY A 161 3.93 -5.02 2.73
CA GLY A 161 4.35 -5.59 1.46
C GLY A 161 3.17 -5.83 0.50
N PRO A 162 3.46 -6.33 -0.69
CA PRO A 162 2.41 -6.66 -1.63
C PRO A 162 1.54 -7.81 -1.13
N PHE A 163 0.23 -7.72 -1.37
CA PHE A 163 -0.71 -8.81 -1.08
C PHE A 163 -0.41 -10.00 -1.99
N ASN A 164 -0.01 -11.10 -1.37
CA ASN A 164 0.17 -12.37 -2.08
C ASN A 164 -1.12 -13.18 -2.03
N ARG A 165 -1.38 -13.96 -3.10
CA ARG A 165 -2.40 -15.01 -3.09
C ARG A 165 -1.76 -16.32 -2.67
N TYR A 166 -2.52 -17.17 -1.97
CA TYR A 166 -2.02 -18.49 -1.55
C TYR A 166 -1.58 -19.33 -2.75
N HIS A 167 -2.42 -19.39 -3.78
CA HIS A 167 -2.17 -20.15 -5.00
C HIS A 167 -0.99 -19.64 -5.84
N ASP A 168 -0.55 -18.39 -5.61
CA ASP A 168 0.62 -17.81 -6.28
C ASP A 168 1.91 -17.99 -5.48
N LEU A 169 1.86 -17.71 -4.16
CA LEU A 169 3.06 -17.67 -3.33
C LEU A 169 3.59 -19.07 -3.02
N MET A 170 2.72 -20.01 -2.62
CA MET A 170 3.17 -21.32 -2.16
C MET A 170 3.84 -22.16 -3.24
N PRO A 171 3.33 -22.23 -4.50
CA PRO A 171 4.04 -22.88 -5.58
C PRO A 171 5.38 -22.22 -5.93
N ARG A 172 5.48 -20.89 -5.82
CA ARG A 172 6.75 -20.16 -6.05
C ARG A 172 7.78 -20.48 -4.97
N LEU A 173 7.36 -20.67 -3.72
CA LEU A 173 8.26 -21.10 -2.64
C LEU A 173 8.80 -22.50 -2.90
N ASP A 174 8.00 -23.42 -3.43
CA ASP A 174 8.40 -24.80 -3.75
C ASP A 174 9.31 -24.88 -5.00
N ALA A 175 9.22 -23.91 -5.91
CA ALA A 175 9.93 -23.88 -7.21
C ALA A 175 11.04 -22.83 -7.26
N THR A 176 11.61 -22.42 -6.13
CA THR A 176 12.69 -21.42 -6.12
C THR A 176 13.97 -21.95 -6.78
N PRO A 177 14.61 -21.14 -7.64
CA PRO A 177 15.80 -21.54 -8.38
C PRO A 177 17.04 -21.59 -7.48
N ASP A 178 18.09 -22.23 -8.00
CA ASP A 178 19.40 -22.27 -7.33
C ASP A 178 20.06 -20.92 -7.23
N PHE A 179 21.17 -20.86 -6.45
CA PHE A 179 21.91 -19.62 -6.21
C PHE A 179 22.47 -19.02 -7.51
N ASP A 180 22.28 -17.70 -7.66
CA ASP A 180 22.79 -16.92 -8.77
C ASP A 180 23.25 -15.53 -8.27
N VAL A 181 24.50 -15.20 -8.47
CA VAL A 181 25.13 -13.93 -8.06
C VAL A 181 24.47 -12.74 -8.76
N SER A 182 24.11 -12.88 -10.04
CA SER A 182 23.46 -11.81 -10.81
C SER A 182 22.09 -11.45 -10.21
N ARG A 183 21.34 -12.47 -9.76
CA ARG A 183 20.06 -12.28 -9.08
C ARG A 183 20.22 -11.61 -7.72
N LEU A 184 21.25 -12.00 -6.95
CA LEU A 184 21.58 -11.35 -5.69
C LEU A 184 21.88 -9.85 -5.89
N GLN A 185 22.72 -9.52 -6.88
CA GLN A 185 23.05 -8.13 -7.23
C GLN A 185 21.82 -7.37 -7.70
N TYR A 186 20.97 -7.98 -8.51
CA TYR A 186 19.75 -7.36 -9.04
C TYR A 186 18.75 -7.02 -7.93
N GLY A 187 18.55 -7.93 -6.97
CA GLY A 187 17.74 -7.70 -5.79
C GLY A 187 18.34 -6.66 -4.83
N ALA A 188 19.65 -6.72 -4.59
CA ALA A 188 20.35 -5.76 -3.73
C ALA A 188 20.25 -4.33 -4.25
N MET A 189 20.38 -4.10 -5.58
CA MET A 189 20.17 -2.78 -6.17
C MET A 189 18.73 -2.27 -5.97
N ARG A 190 17.74 -3.17 -6.00
CA ARG A 190 16.35 -2.81 -5.72
C ARG A 190 16.16 -2.39 -4.26
N CYS A 191 16.72 -3.16 -3.34
CA CYS A 191 16.73 -2.80 -1.92
C CYS A 191 17.38 -1.43 -1.68
N ALA A 192 18.55 -1.18 -2.29
CA ALA A 192 19.27 0.08 -2.16
C ALA A 192 18.42 1.27 -2.66
N TRP A 193 17.73 1.12 -3.80
CA TRP A 193 16.79 2.14 -4.29
C TRP A 193 15.62 2.35 -3.33
N GLY A 194 15.09 1.27 -2.72
CA GLY A 194 14.05 1.35 -1.70
C GLY A 194 14.50 2.14 -0.46
N TYR A 195 15.70 1.86 0.05
CA TYR A 195 16.29 2.62 1.17
C TYR A 195 16.56 4.08 0.81
N PHE A 196 17.04 4.36 -0.42
CA PHE A 196 17.20 5.74 -0.88
C PHE A 196 15.87 6.50 -0.85
N LYS A 197 14.79 5.93 -1.37
CA LYS A 197 13.45 6.53 -1.31
C LYS A 197 13.01 6.80 0.13
N LYS A 198 13.22 5.85 1.04
CA LYS A 198 12.86 6.01 2.45
C LYS A 198 13.65 7.13 3.11
N TYR A 199 14.97 7.06 3.09
CA TYR A 199 15.80 7.96 3.92
C TYR A 199 16.13 9.30 3.25
N ALA A 200 16.30 9.34 1.92
CA ALA A 200 16.63 10.57 1.23
C ALA A 200 15.40 11.41 0.85
N ILE A 201 14.23 10.78 0.66
CA ILE A 201 13.03 11.49 0.22
C ILE A 201 11.97 11.50 1.32
N ALA A 202 11.46 10.35 1.76
CA ALA A 202 10.31 10.28 2.64
C ALA A 202 10.58 10.89 4.03
N GLU A 203 11.72 10.57 4.66
CA GLU A 203 12.09 11.13 5.97
C GLU A 203 12.38 12.63 5.90
N ARG A 204 12.95 13.11 4.80
CA ARG A 204 13.19 14.54 4.60
C ARG A 204 11.89 15.31 4.38
N ALA A 205 10.96 14.73 3.62
CA ALA A 205 9.65 15.30 3.36
C ALA A 205 8.77 15.38 4.63
N ALA A 206 8.98 14.47 5.59
CA ALA A 206 8.18 14.38 6.81
C ALA A 206 8.11 15.74 7.56
N THR A 207 9.24 16.43 7.70
CA THR A 207 9.30 17.73 8.39
C THR A 207 8.36 18.77 7.75
N VAL A 208 8.38 18.86 6.42
CA VAL A 208 7.53 19.80 5.66
C VAL A 208 6.06 19.46 5.84
N VAL A 209 5.73 18.18 5.69
CA VAL A 209 4.35 17.69 5.77
C VAL A 209 3.79 17.87 7.19
N ASP A 210 4.54 17.43 8.19
CA ASP A 210 4.10 17.53 9.60
C ASP A 210 3.89 18.98 10.00
N THR A 211 4.74 19.89 9.55
CA THR A 211 4.60 21.32 9.83
C THR A 211 3.38 21.92 9.12
N ALA A 212 3.19 21.65 7.82
CA ALA A 212 2.08 22.19 7.05
C ALA A 212 0.70 21.68 7.55
N PHE A 213 0.62 20.43 8.00
CA PHE A 213 -0.62 19.85 8.51
C PHE A 213 -0.91 20.16 9.97
N SER A 214 0.11 20.41 10.81
CA SER A 214 -0.09 20.78 12.23
C SER A 214 -0.45 22.24 12.44
N ARG A 215 0.01 23.16 11.58
CA ARG A 215 -0.19 24.61 11.72
C ARG A 215 -0.63 25.27 10.41
N PRO A 216 -1.74 24.85 9.80
CA PRO A 216 -2.17 25.37 8.51
C PRO A 216 -2.56 26.86 8.55
N ALA A 217 -2.98 27.38 9.70
CA ALA A 217 -3.36 28.79 9.87
C ALA A 217 -2.16 29.75 9.76
N ASP A 218 -0.95 29.29 10.03
CA ASP A 218 0.29 30.08 9.93
C ASP A 218 0.83 30.16 8.50
N MET A 219 0.28 29.34 7.59
CA MET A 219 0.79 29.14 6.23
C MET A 219 0.00 29.92 5.18
N ASP A 220 0.68 30.32 4.11
CA ASP A 220 0.01 30.83 2.91
C ASP A 220 -0.39 29.70 1.94
N ILE A 221 -1.16 30.05 0.89
CA ILE A 221 -1.67 29.09 -0.09
C ILE A 221 -0.53 28.31 -0.77
N SER A 222 0.61 28.97 -1.08
CA SER A 222 1.72 28.30 -1.77
C SER A 222 2.42 27.29 -0.87
N GLN A 223 2.54 27.56 0.43
CA GLN A 223 3.10 26.67 1.42
C GLN A 223 2.19 25.47 1.67
N LEU A 224 0.87 25.68 1.75
CA LEU A 224 -0.11 24.60 1.90
C LEU A 224 -0.16 23.69 0.66
N ILE A 225 -0.18 24.26 -0.57
CA ILE A 225 -0.10 23.47 -1.79
C ILE A 225 1.20 22.67 -1.83
N PHE A 226 2.33 23.31 -1.51
CA PHE A 226 3.62 22.62 -1.44
C PHE A 226 3.61 21.48 -0.43
N GLY A 227 3.03 21.69 0.77
CA GLY A 227 2.85 20.67 1.79
C GLY A 227 2.11 19.43 1.29
N VAL A 228 0.97 19.60 0.59
CA VAL A 228 0.22 18.48 -0.01
C VAL A 228 0.99 17.80 -1.13
N VAL A 229 1.66 18.55 -2.00
CA VAL A 229 2.47 17.99 -3.09
C VAL A 229 3.65 17.20 -2.51
N VAL A 230 4.34 17.74 -1.51
CA VAL A 230 5.42 17.02 -0.82
C VAL A 230 4.89 15.77 -0.11
N PHE A 231 3.68 15.83 0.49
CA PHE A 231 3.03 14.64 1.06
C PHE A 231 2.77 13.55 0.01
N ALA A 232 2.33 13.91 -1.19
CA ALA A 232 2.16 12.95 -2.26
C ALA A 232 3.47 12.20 -2.58
N PHE A 233 4.59 12.92 -2.69
CA PHE A 233 5.90 12.31 -2.93
C PHE A 233 6.43 11.58 -1.68
N GLN A 234 6.18 12.08 -0.47
CA GLN A 234 6.50 11.38 0.78
C GLN A 234 5.84 10.00 0.82
N LEU A 235 4.51 9.97 0.65
CA LEU A 235 3.73 8.74 0.70
C LEU A 235 4.16 7.74 -0.38
N TYR A 236 4.42 8.24 -1.59
CA TYR A 236 4.91 7.40 -2.69
C TYR A 236 6.32 6.87 -2.41
N ALA A 237 7.24 7.72 -1.97
CA ALA A 237 8.61 7.32 -1.67
C ALA A 237 8.68 6.34 -0.49
N ASP A 238 7.91 6.58 0.59
CA ASP A 238 7.84 5.71 1.75
C ASP A 238 7.31 4.32 1.39
N PHE A 239 6.12 4.27 0.79
CA PHE A 239 5.45 3.00 0.54
C PHE A 239 6.08 2.22 -0.63
N SER A 240 6.43 2.89 -1.73
CA SER A 240 7.17 2.21 -2.81
C SER A 240 8.60 1.86 -2.40
N GLY A 241 9.20 2.62 -1.46
CA GLY A 241 10.50 2.31 -0.87
C GLY A 241 10.47 1.00 -0.09
N TYR A 242 9.50 0.86 0.81
CA TYR A 242 9.26 -0.42 1.50
C TYR A 242 9.03 -1.56 0.50
N THR A 243 8.15 -1.34 -0.47
CA THR A 243 7.85 -2.33 -1.50
C THR A 243 9.11 -2.78 -2.25
N ASP A 244 9.97 -1.85 -2.66
CA ASP A 244 11.22 -2.20 -3.36
C ASP A 244 12.21 -2.96 -2.49
N ILE A 245 12.28 -2.66 -1.17
CA ILE A 245 13.12 -3.43 -0.24
C ILE A 245 12.63 -4.89 -0.18
N VAL A 246 11.32 -5.11 0.03
CA VAL A 246 10.81 -6.50 0.16
C VAL A 246 10.79 -7.26 -1.16
N LEU A 247 10.54 -6.57 -2.28
CA LEU A 247 10.64 -7.19 -3.61
C LEU A 247 12.09 -7.54 -3.95
N GLY A 248 13.05 -6.66 -3.63
CA GLY A 248 14.46 -6.93 -3.79
C GLY A 248 14.94 -8.09 -2.92
N ALA A 249 14.49 -8.16 -1.66
CA ALA A 249 14.74 -9.30 -0.78
C ALA A 249 14.14 -10.60 -1.35
N GLY A 250 12.93 -10.54 -1.89
CA GLY A 250 12.32 -11.66 -2.61
C GLY A 250 13.12 -12.08 -3.85
N GLU A 251 13.55 -11.11 -4.66
CA GLU A 251 14.42 -11.36 -5.83
C GLU A 251 15.73 -12.07 -5.44
N MET A 252 16.38 -11.66 -4.33
CA MET A 252 17.58 -12.32 -3.81
C MET A 252 17.32 -13.78 -3.42
N LEU A 253 16.13 -14.11 -2.94
CA LEU A 253 15.69 -15.49 -2.62
C LEU A 253 15.20 -16.28 -3.85
N GLY A 254 15.14 -15.64 -5.03
CA GLY A 254 14.56 -16.23 -6.23
C GLY A 254 13.04 -16.25 -6.25
N LEU A 255 12.40 -15.47 -5.39
CA LEU A 255 10.95 -15.32 -5.32
C LEU A 255 10.48 -14.12 -6.15
N LYS A 256 9.56 -14.33 -7.05
CA LYS A 256 8.88 -13.27 -7.79
C LYS A 256 7.61 -12.86 -7.05
N LEU A 257 7.68 -11.78 -6.29
CA LEU A 257 6.54 -11.20 -5.59
C LEU A 257 5.78 -10.22 -6.52
N PRO A 258 4.48 -9.94 -6.26
CA PRO A 258 3.70 -9.03 -7.09
C PRO A 258 4.15 -7.57 -6.93
N GLU A 259 4.17 -6.83 -8.03
CA GLU A 259 4.45 -5.39 -8.02
C GLU A 259 3.31 -4.60 -7.38
N ASN A 260 3.65 -3.54 -6.64
CA ASN A 260 2.67 -2.64 -6.01
C ASN A 260 2.57 -1.27 -6.68
N PHE A 261 3.61 -0.86 -7.41
CA PHE A 261 3.67 0.46 -8.03
C PHE A 261 4.21 0.40 -9.45
N ARG A 262 3.59 1.19 -10.33
CA ARG A 262 4.04 1.38 -11.71
C ARG A 262 3.85 2.86 -12.11
N GLN A 263 4.79 3.72 -11.68
CA GLN A 263 4.82 5.16 -11.97
C GLN A 263 3.43 5.84 -11.84
N PRO A 264 2.81 5.85 -10.65
CA PRO A 264 1.40 6.18 -10.48
C PRO A 264 1.05 7.63 -10.84
N TYR A 265 1.98 8.57 -10.65
CA TYR A 265 1.75 9.97 -10.93
C TYR A 265 1.84 10.35 -12.41
N PHE A 266 2.11 9.38 -13.30
CA PHE A 266 1.97 9.52 -14.75
C PHE A 266 0.59 9.09 -15.28
N ALA A 267 -0.32 8.68 -14.40
CA ALA A 267 -1.66 8.30 -14.78
C ALA A 267 -2.44 9.48 -15.37
N SER A 268 -3.06 9.26 -16.52
CA SER A 268 -3.87 10.26 -17.24
C SER A 268 -5.38 10.08 -17.03
N ALA A 269 -5.77 9.14 -16.16
CA ALA A 269 -7.15 8.90 -15.72
C ALA A 269 -7.16 8.36 -14.29
N ILE A 270 -8.23 8.64 -13.53
CA ILE A 270 -8.36 8.15 -12.13
C ILE A 270 -8.31 6.61 -12.06
N GLY A 271 -8.96 5.91 -13.01
CA GLY A 271 -8.89 4.45 -13.08
C GLY A 271 -7.47 3.94 -13.30
N GLU A 272 -6.73 4.57 -14.23
CA GLU A 272 -5.32 4.26 -14.50
C GLU A 272 -4.44 4.49 -13.28
N PHE A 273 -4.71 5.49 -12.44
CA PHE A 273 -3.99 5.69 -11.18
C PHE A 273 -4.08 4.46 -10.28
N TRP A 274 -5.26 3.89 -10.10
CA TRP A 274 -5.47 2.68 -9.27
C TRP A 274 -4.94 1.38 -9.91
N GLU A 275 -4.72 1.36 -11.22
CA GLU A 275 -3.99 0.28 -11.91
C GLU A 275 -2.47 0.38 -11.71
N ARG A 276 -1.98 1.52 -11.21
CA ARG A 276 -0.56 1.84 -11.00
C ARG A 276 -0.18 2.04 -9.54
N TRP A 277 -1.15 2.31 -8.66
CA TRP A 277 -1.00 2.53 -7.22
C TRP A 277 -1.53 1.35 -6.42
N HIS A 278 -0.72 0.84 -5.50
CA HIS A 278 -1.09 -0.27 -4.59
C HIS A 278 -1.77 -1.43 -5.34
N ILE A 279 -1.13 -1.89 -6.40
CA ILE A 279 -1.68 -2.80 -7.42
C ILE A 279 -2.21 -4.09 -6.77
N SER A 280 -1.48 -4.65 -5.81
CA SER A 280 -1.86 -5.90 -5.15
C SER A 280 -3.13 -5.77 -4.30
N LEU A 281 -3.33 -4.65 -3.59
CA LEU A 281 -4.57 -4.37 -2.87
C LEU A 281 -5.71 -4.07 -3.86
N SER A 282 -5.46 -3.26 -4.89
CA SER A 282 -6.45 -2.92 -5.91
C SER A 282 -6.97 -4.16 -6.63
N SER A 283 -6.09 -5.12 -6.94
CA SER A 283 -6.49 -6.41 -7.51
C SER A 283 -7.27 -7.25 -6.49
N TRP A 284 -6.86 -7.26 -5.22
CA TRP A 284 -7.58 -7.97 -4.15
C TRP A 284 -9.03 -7.44 -4.01
N LEU A 285 -9.19 -6.12 -3.92
CA LEU A 285 -10.50 -5.47 -3.81
C LEU A 285 -11.37 -5.73 -5.06
N ARG A 286 -10.77 -5.73 -6.25
CA ARG A 286 -11.48 -6.06 -7.48
C ARG A 286 -12.03 -7.48 -7.44
N ASP A 287 -11.18 -8.49 -7.14
CA ASP A 287 -11.51 -9.90 -7.27
C ASP A 287 -12.46 -10.39 -6.17
N TYR A 288 -12.35 -9.82 -4.95
CA TYR A 288 -13.13 -10.30 -3.80
C TYR A 288 -14.27 -9.38 -3.36
N ILE A 289 -14.28 -8.10 -3.79
CA ILE A 289 -15.32 -7.15 -3.44
C ILE A 289 -16.08 -6.66 -4.68
N PHE A 290 -15.35 -6.01 -5.62
CA PHE A 290 -15.99 -5.37 -6.76
C PHE A 290 -16.70 -6.36 -7.68
N GLU A 291 -16.01 -7.40 -8.16
CA GLU A 291 -16.56 -8.37 -9.10
C GLU A 291 -17.77 -9.14 -8.52
N PRO A 292 -17.71 -9.66 -7.27
CA PRO A 292 -18.88 -10.26 -6.66
C PRO A 292 -20.08 -9.31 -6.53
N LEU A 293 -19.85 -8.06 -6.15
CA LEU A 293 -20.90 -7.05 -6.04
C LEU A 293 -21.47 -6.65 -7.41
N ALA A 294 -20.59 -6.51 -8.43
CA ALA A 294 -21.01 -6.04 -9.75
C ALA A 294 -21.70 -7.13 -10.58
N TRP A 295 -21.23 -8.39 -10.51
CA TRP A 295 -21.59 -9.41 -11.49
C TRP A 295 -22.38 -10.60 -10.94
N ASN A 296 -22.27 -10.94 -9.64
CA ASN A 296 -22.91 -12.14 -9.07
C ASN A 296 -24.39 -11.98 -8.69
N GLY A 297 -25.04 -10.90 -9.13
CA GLY A 297 -26.48 -10.68 -8.90
C GLY A 297 -26.86 -10.52 -7.41
N TRP A 298 -25.90 -10.25 -6.54
CA TRP A 298 -26.16 -10.10 -5.10
C TRP A 298 -27.20 -8.99 -4.81
N PHE A 299 -27.11 -7.85 -5.50
CA PHE A 299 -28.09 -6.77 -5.37
C PHE A 299 -29.49 -7.16 -5.82
N ALA A 300 -29.61 -8.03 -6.84
CA ALA A 300 -30.92 -8.53 -7.30
C ALA A 300 -31.61 -9.42 -6.26
N ARG A 301 -30.83 -10.02 -5.34
CA ARG A 301 -31.36 -10.87 -4.26
C ARG A 301 -31.86 -10.06 -3.04
N LEU A 302 -31.57 -8.77 -2.97
CA LEU A 302 -32.04 -7.90 -1.90
C LEU A 302 -33.51 -7.49 -2.16
N PRO A 303 -34.45 -7.74 -1.22
CA PRO A 303 -35.93 -7.58 -1.47
C PRO A 303 -36.32 -6.19 -1.95
N VAL A 304 -35.68 -5.13 -1.47
CA VAL A 304 -35.97 -3.75 -1.83
C VAL A 304 -35.09 -3.28 -3.00
N VAL A 305 -33.80 -3.53 -2.92
CA VAL A 305 -32.79 -3.03 -3.86
C VAL A 305 -32.90 -3.72 -5.22
N GLY A 306 -33.20 -5.03 -5.26
CA GLY A 306 -33.31 -5.80 -6.50
C GLY A 306 -34.40 -5.31 -7.43
N ARG A 307 -35.44 -4.62 -6.92
CA ARG A 307 -36.51 -4.02 -7.76
C ARG A 307 -36.01 -2.85 -8.61
N PHE A 308 -34.95 -2.16 -8.18
CA PHE A 308 -34.40 -0.97 -8.85
C PHE A 308 -33.21 -1.28 -9.79
N PHE A 309 -32.60 -2.45 -9.68
CA PHE A 309 -31.40 -2.80 -10.44
C PHE A 309 -31.68 -3.94 -11.45
N THR A 310 -32.09 -3.56 -12.64
CA THR A 310 -32.23 -4.50 -13.78
C THR A 310 -30.89 -4.79 -14.50
N LYS A 311 -29.85 -4.02 -14.22
CA LYS A 311 -28.50 -4.16 -14.77
C LYS A 311 -27.47 -4.18 -13.63
N PRO A 312 -26.25 -4.75 -13.86
CA PRO A 312 -25.18 -4.73 -12.86
C PRO A 312 -24.94 -3.33 -12.30
N PRO A 313 -25.00 -3.12 -10.97
CA PRO A 313 -24.87 -1.79 -10.35
C PRO A 313 -23.40 -1.39 -10.22
N VAL A 314 -22.68 -1.31 -11.33
CA VAL A 314 -21.24 -1.07 -11.40
C VAL A 314 -20.79 0.16 -10.60
N ASN A 315 -21.57 1.26 -10.70
CA ASN A 315 -21.23 2.50 -10.00
C ASN A 315 -21.34 2.36 -8.48
N ILE A 316 -22.37 1.65 -7.99
CA ILE A 316 -22.56 1.40 -6.55
C ILE A 316 -21.49 0.42 -6.07
N SER A 317 -21.21 -0.62 -6.84
CA SER A 317 -20.15 -1.57 -6.53
C SER A 317 -18.77 -0.89 -6.42
N LEU A 318 -18.48 0.09 -7.29
CA LEU A 318 -17.28 0.93 -7.19
C LEU A 318 -17.26 1.73 -5.89
N LEU A 319 -18.35 2.45 -5.58
CA LEU A 319 -18.45 3.25 -4.34
C LEU A 319 -18.25 2.38 -3.10
N LEU A 320 -18.90 1.21 -3.03
CA LEU A 320 -18.76 0.28 -1.91
C LEU A 320 -17.35 -0.30 -1.83
N THR A 321 -16.73 -0.61 -2.96
CA THR A 321 -15.34 -1.11 -2.99
C THR A 321 -14.37 -0.06 -2.44
N PHE A 322 -14.51 1.19 -2.84
CA PHE A 322 -13.68 2.28 -2.33
C PHE A 322 -14.01 2.65 -0.88
N LEU A 323 -15.26 2.50 -0.44
CA LEU A 323 -15.64 2.61 0.95
C LEU A 323 -14.92 1.56 1.80
N VAL A 324 -14.93 0.30 1.39
CA VAL A 324 -14.19 -0.79 2.05
C VAL A 324 -12.70 -0.51 2.05
N SER A 325 -12.14 0.00 0.93
CA SER A 325 -10.73 0.43 0.85
C SER A 325 -10.42 1.51 1.89
N GLY A 326 -11.27 2.53 2.01
CA GLY A 326 -11.12 3.58 3.02
C GLY A 326 -11.13 3.03 4.45
N PHE A 327 -12.10 2.22 4.79
CA PHE A 327 -12.16 1.54 6.09
C PHE A 327 -10.90 0.70 6.35
N TRP A 328 -10.41 -0.04 5.37
CA TRP A 328 -9.22 -0.86 5.54
C TRP A 328 -7.98 -0.04 5.91
N HIS A 329 -7.81 1.16 5.34
CA HIS A 329 -6.66 2.03 5.62
C HIS A 329 -6.59 2.48 7.07
N GLY A 330 -7.71 2.86 7.69
CA GLY A 330 -7.66 3.34 9.06
C GLY A 330 -9.00 3.48 9.76
N ALA A 331 -8.97 3.45 11.10
CA ALA A 331 -10.12 3.62 11.95
C ALA A 331 -10.40 5.12 12.22
N ALA A 332 -10.61 5.90 11.15
CA ALA A 332 -11.00 7.30 11.24
C ALA A 332 -11.95 7.69 10.10
N TRP A 333 -12.86 8.61 10.37
CA TRP A 333 -13.82 9.10 9.37
C TRP A 333 -13.16 9.78 8.17
N THR A 334 -11.94 10.28 8.31
CA THR A 334 -11.16 10.85 7.22
C THR A 334 -10.84 9.82 6.13
N TYR A 335 -10.54 8.57 6.50
CA TYR A 335 -10.33 7.48 5.53
C TYR A 335 -11.62 7.06 4.85
N VAL A 336 -12.76 7.09 5.57
CA VAL A 336 -14.08 6.82 4.99
C VAL A 336 -14.40 7.84 3.90
N VAL A 337 -14.21 9.14 4.20
CA VAL A 337 -14.42 10.23 3.23
C VAL A 337 -13.44 10.13 2.08
N TRP A 338 -12.17 9.82 2.33
CA TRP A 338 -11.16 9.60 1.30
C TRP A 338 -11.56 8.46 0.35
N GLY A 339 -12.04 7.34 0.89
CA GLY A 339 -12.52 6.21 0.10
C GLY A 339 -13.71 6.60 -0.77
N LEU A 340 -14.76 7.19 -0.18
CA LEU A 340 -15.93 7.65 -0.92
C LEU A 340 -15.59 8.67 -2.00
N LEU A 341 -14.67 9.60 -1.72
CA LEU A 341 -14.21 10.60 -2.68
C LEU A 341 -13.55 9.95 -3.90
N ASN A 342 -12.64 8.98 -3.69
CA ASN A 342 -12.00 8.23 -4.77
C ASN A 342 -13.00 7.39 -5.57
N GLY A 343 -13.95 6.75 -4.92
CA GLY A 343 -15.08 6.07 -5.58
C GLY A 343 -15.91 7.03 -6.43
N ALA A 344 -16.24 8.20 -5.88
CA ALA A 344 -16.99 9.25 -6.61
C ALA A 344 -16.21 9.75 -7.83
N TYR A 345 -14.90 9.98 -7.71
CA TYR A 345 -14.06 10.35 -8.87
C TYR A 345 -14.15 9.33 -10.00
N GLN A 346 -14.12 8.03 -9.68
CA GLN A 346 -14.24 6.96 -10.68
C GLN A 346 -15.61 6.98 -11.35
N VAL A 347 -16.68 7.07 -10.57
CA VAL A 347 -18.06 7.11 -11.07
C VAL A 347 -18.27 8.33 -11.97
N VAL A 348 -17.89 9.53 -11.50
CA VAL A 348 -17.99 10.78 -12.28
C VAL A 348 -17.16 10.70 -13.55
N SER A 349 -15.93 10.15 -13.46
CA SER A 349 -15.07 9.93 -14.63
C SER A 349 -15.72 9.02 -15.67
N GLY A 350 -16.44 7.99 -15.24
CA GLY A 350 -17.20 7.09 -16.09
C GLY A 350 -18.39 7.78 -16.76
N LEU A 351 -19.23 8.42 -15.96
CA LEU A 351 -20.45 9.11 -16.42
C LEU A 351 -20.16 10.25 -17.40
N THR A 352 -19.10 11.02 -17.14
CA THR A 352 -18.72 12.19 -17.98
C THR A 352 -17.90 11.81 -19.20
N ARG A 353 -17.51 10.55 -19.40
CA ARG A 353 -16.61 10.10 -20.49
C ARG A 353 -17.09 10.51 -21.87
N ARG A 354 -18.40 10.36 -22.18
CA ARG A 354 -18.97 10.71 -23.49
C ARG A 354 -18.96 12.22 -23.70
N TRP A 355 -19.35 12.98 -22.67
CA TRP A 355 -19.34 14.45 -22.71
C TRP A 355 -17.94 14.99 -22.91
N ARG A 356 -16.95 14.55 -22.14
CA ARG A 356 -15.54 14.95 -22.28
C ARG A 356 -14.99 14.67 -23.68
N LYS A 357 -15.25 13.49 -24.25
CA LYS A 357 -14.85 13.18 -25.64
C LYS A 357 -15.46 14.17 -26.64
N LYS A 358 -16.74 14.52 -26.49
CA LYS A 358 -17.43 15.49 -27.39
C LYS A 358 -16.83 16.89 -27.24
N THR A 359 -16.54 17.32 -26.01
CA THR A 359 -15.92 18.63 -25.72
C THR A 359 -14.54 18.74 -26.35
N TRP A 360 -13.66 17.76 -26.15
CA TRP A 360 -12.31 17.76 -26.76
C TRP A 360 -12.36 17.77 -28.30
N LYS A 361 -13.31 17.04 -28.87
CA LYS A 361 -13.54 17.07 -30.33
C LYS A 361 -13.99 18.47 -30.81
N ARG A 362 -14.88 19.15 -30.08
CA ARG A 362 -15.31 20.51 -30.36
C ARG A 362 -14.18 21.53 -30.27
N LEU A 363 -13.31 21.38 -29.29
CA LEU A 363 -12.12 22.22 -29.09
C LEU A 363 -10.99 21.89 -30.08
N LYS A 364 -11.19 20.98 -31.02
CA LYS A 364 -10.23 20.50 -32.00
C LYS A 364 -8.89 20.07 -31.39
N VAL A 365 -8.89 19.59 -30.13
CA VAL A 365 -7.70 19.09 -29.46
C VAL A 365 -7.41 17.67 -29.95
N PRO A 366 -6.24 17.43 -30.57
CA PRO A 366 -5.89 16.09 -31.04
C PRO A 366 -5.80 15.10 -29.87
N ALA A 367 -6.38 13.92 -30.04
CA ALA A 367 -6.38 12.87 -28.99
C ALA A 367 -4.96 12.42 -28.58
N LYS A 368 -3.99 12.53 -29.51
CA LYS A 368 -2.57 12.18 -29.31
C LYS A 368 -1.68 13.39 -28.95
N SER A 369 -2.26 14.56 -28.66
CA SER A 369 -1.50 15.76 -28.27
C SER A 369 -0.74 15.52 -26.96
N LYS A 370 0.58 15.77 -26.95
CA LYS A 370 1.42 15.71 -25.75
C LYS A 370 0.92 16.69 -24.67
N ALA A 371 0.54 17.92 -25.08
CA ALA A 371 0.01 18.92 -24.15
C ALA A 371 -1.30 18.45 -23.49
N HIS A 372 -2.22 17.83 -24.24
CA HIS A 372 -3.44 17.25 -23.70
C HIS A 372 -3.14 16.08 -22.73
N HIS A 373 -2.16 15.25 -23.05
CA HIS A 373 -1.73 14.17 -22.13
C HIS A 373 -1.18 14.74 -20.82
N VAL A 374 -0.26 15.72 -20.89
CA VAL A 374 0.29 16.39 -19.69
C VAL A 374 -0.83 17.04 -18.87
N PHE A 375 -1.74 17.77 -19.51
CA PHE A 375 -2.90 18.35 -18.82
C PHE A 375 -3.70 17.28 -18.04
N ARG A 376 -3.97 16.12 -18.64
CA ARG A 376 -4.70 15.04 -17.99
C ARG A 376 -3.93 14.46 -16.81
N VAL A 377 -2.62 14.29 -16.94
CA VAL A 377 -1.77 13.80 -15.84
C VAL A 377 -1.80 14.78 -14.66
N VAL A 378 -1.59 16.08 -14.92
CA VAL A 378 -1.65 17.12 -13.89
C VAL A 378 -3.05 17.17 -13.26
N PHE A 379 -4.11 17.10 -14.07
CA PHE A 379 -5.48 17.09 -13.59
C PHE A 379 -5.76 15.92 -12.63
N VAL A 380 -5.34 14.70 -12.99
CA VAL A 380 -5.46 13.51 -12.12
C VAL A 380 -4.67 13.70 -10.83
N PHE A 381 -3.42 14.19 -10.94
CA PHE A 381 -2.57 14.43 -9.78
C PHE A 381 -3.20 15.41 -8.78
N VAL A 382 -3.80 16.52 -9.27
CA VAL A 382 -4.51 17.48 -8.40
C VAL A 382 -5.66 16.81 -7.64
N PHE A 383 -6.49 15.98 -8.30
CA PHE A 383 -7.58 15.26 -7.62
C PHE A 383 -7.06 14.27 -6.58
N ILE A 384 -5.95 13.60 -6.85
CA ILE A 384 -5.30 12.73 -5.87
C ILE A 384 -4.78 13.54 -4.68
N CYS A 385 -4.16 14.70 -4.92
CA CYS A 385 -3.71 15.61 -3.85
C CYS A 385 -4.88 16.10 -2.97
N ILE A 386 -6.04 16.44 -3.56
CA ILE A 386 -7.24 16.79 -2.78
C ILE A 386 -7.64 15.62 -1.86
N GLY A 387 -7.64 14.39 -2.37
CA GLY A 387 -7.89 13.20 -1.57
C GLY A 387 -6.85 13.01 -0.46
N TYR A 388 -5.60 13.31 -0.72
CA TYR A 388 -4.51 13.17 0.25
C TYR A 388 -4.60 14.13 1.43
N VAL A 389 -5.28 15.26 1.33
CA VAL A 389 -5.57 16.11 2.49
C VAL A 389 -6.41 15.35 3.53
N PHE A 390 -7.47 14.66 3.09
CA PHE A 390 -8.27 13.81 3.98
C PHE A 390 -7.48 12.62 4.52
N PHE A 391 -6.61 12.03 3.70
CA PHE A 391 -5.80 10.88 4.10
C PHE A 391 -4.80 11.22 5.20
N ARG A 392 -4.21 12.44 5.18
CA ARG A 392 -3.19 12.89 6.14
C ARG A 392 -3.77 13.55 7.39
N ALA A 393 -4.91 14.18 7.28
CA ALA A 393 -5.50 14.95 8.36
C ALA A 393 -5.96 14.06 9.52
N GLU A 394 -5.76 14.51 10.76
CA GLU A 394 -6.14 13.79 11.98
C GLU A 394 -7.66 13.70 12.20
N SER A 395 -8.41 14.65 11.64
CA SER A 395 -9.88 14.68 11.73
C SER A 395 -10.50 15.34 10.50
N LEU A 396 -11.81 15.14 10.28
CA LEU A 396 -12.54 15.82 9.21
C LEU A 396 -12.49 17.35 9.40
N GLY A 397 -12.59 17.82 10.64
CA GLY A 397 -12.46 19.25 10.95
C GLY A 397 -11.08 19.78 10.55
N ALA A 398 -10.00 19.05 10.84
CA ALA A 398 -8.65 19.42 10.44
C ALA A 398 -8.49 19.46 8.92
N ALA A 399 -9.06 18.50 8.18
CA ALA A 399 -9.05 18.48 6.71
C ALA A 399 -9.77 19.69 6.12
N LEU A 400 -10.97 20.00 6.62
CA LEU A 400 -11.75 21.16 6.17
C LEU A 400 -11.06 22.49 6.52
N ASN A 401 -10.47 22.59 7.73
CA ASN A 401 -9.67 23.74 8.14
C ASN A 401 -8.46 23.96 7.22
N TYR A 402 -7.79 22.89 6.81
CA TYR A 402 -6.68 22.97 5.86
C TYR A 402 -7.09 23.65 4.55
N PHE A 403 -8.24 23.27 3.98
CA PHE A 403 -8.79 23.91 2.78
C PHE A 403 -9.25 25.37 3.04
N ALA A 404 -9.82 25.65 4.21
CA ALA A 404 -10.22 27.01 4.56
C ALA A 404 -9.01 27.94 4.66
N CYS A 405 -7.91 27.47 5.25
CA CYS A 405 -6.65 28.22 5.35
C CYS A 405 -6.04 28.52 3.98
N MET A 406 -6.19 27.63 2.97
CA MET A 406 -5.76 27.92 1.59
C MET A 406 -6.46 29.16 1.00
N GLY A 407 -7.70 29.43 1.40
CA GLY A 407 -8.45 30.62 0.95
C GLY A 407 -8.20 31.88 1.77
N ALA A 408 -7.66 31.75 2.97
CA ALA A 408 -7.51 32.86 3.92
C ALA A 408 -6.30 33.75 3.62
N ARG A 409 -5.19 33.16 3.16
CA ARG A 409 -3.93 33.85 2.91
C ARG A 409 -3.36 33.52 1.54
N VAL A 410 -3.69 34.36 0.55
CA VAL A 410 -3.28 34.19 -0.84
C VAL A 410 -1.95 34.91 -1.09
N GLU A 411 -0.86 34.32 -0.61
CA GLU A 411 0.51 34.74 -0.83
C GLU A 411 1.30 33.62 -1.50
N PHE A 412 2.48 33.94 -2.04
CA PHE A 412 3.33 32.97 -2.75
C PHE A 412 4.75 33.03 -2.22
N THR A 413 4.93 32.64 -0.94
CA THR A 413 6.20 32.81 -0.20
C THR A 413 6.97 31.51 0.03
N VAL A 414 6.52 30.39 -0.47
CA VAL A 414 7.07 29.04 -0.17
C VAL A 414 8.60 28.95 -0.32
N PHE A 415 9.20 29.58 -1.34
CA PHE A 415 10.66 29.55 -1.54
C PHE A 415 11.41 30.67 -0.80
N SER A 416 10.75 31.77 -0.47
CA SER A 416 11.34 32.87 0.29
C SER A 416 11.24 32.67 1.80
N ARG A 417 10.22 31.93 2.27
CA ARG A 417 9.95 31.62 3.69
C ARG A 417 9.90 30.11 3.97
N TYR A 418 10.78 29.33 3.33
CA TYR A 418 10.82 27.87 3.45
C TYR A 418 11.02 27.40 4.91
N TRP A 419 11.63 28.21 5.79
CA TRP A 419 11.83 27.89 7.21
C TRP A 419 10.52 27.78 7.99
N GLU A 420 9.45 28.45 7.55
CA GLU A 420 8.12 28.33 8.15
C GLU A 420 7.58 26.90 8.02
N LEU A 421 8.02 26.18 6.99
CA LEU A 421 7.73 24.74 6.77
C LEU A 421 8.70 23.81 7.52
N GLY A 422 9.49 24.32 8.47
CA GLY A 422 10.45 23.52 9.26
C GLY A 422 11.70 23.10 8.49
N ILE A 423 11.97 23.69 7.32
CA ILE A 423 13.17 23.43 6.53
C ILE A 423 14.33 24.22 7.12
N SER A 424 15.39 23.54 7.57
CA SER A 424 16.47 24.13 8.35
C SER A 424 17.40 25.04 7.54
N SER A 425 17.56 24.80 6.23
CA SER A 425 18.47 25.54 5.37
C SER A 425 18.05 25.47 3.89
N ARG A 426 18.62 26.37 3.07
CA ARG A 426 18.48 26.28 1.61
C ARG A 426 19.00 24.97 1.03
N LEU A 427 20.09 24.45 1.60
CA LEU A 427 20.64 23.16 1.19
C LEU A 427 19.64 22.03 1.48
N ASP A 428 18.97 22.07 2.62
CA ASP A 428 17.96 21.07 3.00
C ASP A 428 16.77 21.06 2.03
N LEU A 429 16.31 22.24 1.63
CA LEU A 429 15.30 22.40 0.57
C LEU A 429 15.79 21.85 -0.77
N LEU A 430 17.02 22.20 -1.19
CA LEU A 430 17.59 21.72 -2.45
C LEU A 430 17.74 20.19 -2.47
N LEU A 431 18.17 19.57 -1.35
CA LEU A 431 18.29 18.13 -1.24
C LEU A 431 16.92 17.43 -1.31
N LEU A 432 15.85 18.01 -0.69
CA LEU A 432 14.49 17.50 -0.84
C LEU A 432 14.03 17.54 -2.29
N LEU A 433 14.18 18.68 -2.94
CA LEU A 433 13.79 18.87 -4.35
C LEU A 433 14.60 17.96 -5.29
N ALA A 434 15.91 17.81 -5.03
CA ALA A 434 16.78 16.89 -5.78
C ALA A 434 16.35 15.43 -5.63
N GLY A 435 15.97 15.01 -4.42
CA GLY A 435 15.43 13.66 -4.16
C GLY A 435 14.13 13.40 -4.93
N ILE A 436 13.19 14.34 -4.87
CA ILE A 436 11.93 14.25 -5.64
C ILE A 436 12.21 14.24 -7.14
N ALA A 437 13.12 15.09 -7.63
CA ALA A 437 13.52 15.12 -9.04
C ALA A 437 14.17 13.79 -9.48
N ALA A 438 15.02 13.19 -8.64
CA ALA A 438 15.60 11.88 -8.91
C ALA A 438 14.54 10.78 -9.01
N LEU A 439 13.54 10.78 -8.11
CA LEU A 439 12.40 9.85 -8.15
C LEU A 439 11.62 10.01 -9.47
N ILE A 440 11.27 11.24 -9.84
CA ILE A 440 10.56 11.54 -11.10
C ILE A 440 11.39 11.12 -12.30
N ALA A 441 12.70 11.40 -12.30
CA ALA A 441 13.60 11.03 -13.41
C ALA A 441 13.66 9.52 -13.62
N VAL A 442 13.77 8.74 -12.53
CA VAL A 442 13.74 7.26 -12.59
C VAL A 442 12.40 6.78 -13.13
N ASP A 443 11.28 7.37 -12.67
CA ASP A 443 9.94 7.02 -13.14
C ASP A 443 9.76 7.36 -14.64
N VAL A 444 10.26 8.49 -15.11
CA VAL A 444 10.28 8.86 -16.55
C VAL A 444 11.05 7.83 -17.38
N LEU A 445 12.20 7.37 -16.88
CA LEU A 445 12.99 6.35 -17.57
C LEU A 445 12.23 5.02 -17.65
N HIS A 446 11.58 4.61 -16.56
CA HIS A 446 10.75 3.40 -16.55
C HIS A 446 9.53 3.51 -17.47
N GLU A 447 8.83 4.67 -17.52
CA GLU A 447 7.73 4.92 -18.49
C GLU A 447 8.20 4.83 -19.94
N ARG A 448 9.46 5.16 -20.21
CA ARG A 448 10.10 4.99 -21.52
C ARG A 448 10.60 3.57 -21.79
N GLY A 449 10.35 2.62 -20.90
CA GLY A 449 10.74 1.23 -21.04
C GLY A 449 12.21 0.91 -20.68
N TRP A 450 12.93 1.83 -20.03
CA TRP A 450 14.33 1.60 -19.65
C TRP A 450 14.41 0.60 -18.50
N GLN A 451 15.20 -0.44 -18.69
CA GLN A 451 15.53 -1.44 -17.67
C GLN A 451 16.84 -1.04 -16.95
N ILE A 452 16.78 -0.03 -16.07
CA ILE A 452 17.96 0.61 -15.47
C ILE A 452 18.90 -0.42 -14.82
N ARG A 453 18.37 -1.29 -13.94
CA ARG A 453 19.16 -2.30 -13.22
C ARG A 453 19.87 -3.26 -14.18
N LYS A 454 19.17 -3.72 -15.23
CA LYS A 454 19.75 -4.59 -16.25
C LYS A 454 20.87 -3.88 -17.00
N LYS A 455 20.68 -2.60 -17.35
CA LYS A 455 21.67 -1.80 -18.04
C LYS A 455 22.92 -1.56 -17.18
N ILE A 456 22.75 -1.32 -15.87
CA ILE A 456 23.87 -1.22 -14.93
C ILE A 456 24.66 -2.53 -14.90
N LEU A 457 24.00 -3.68 -14.72
CA LEU A 457 24.68 -4.98 -14.67
C LEU A 457 25.38 -5.37 -15.97
N SER A 458 24.90 -4.92 -17.12
CA SER A 458 25.56 -5.15 -18.41
C SER A 458 26.72 -4.18 -18.72
N SER A 459 26.92 -3.14 -17.87
CA SER A 459 28.02 -2.17 -18.06
C SER A 459 29.36 -2.76 -17.64
N PRO A 460 30.49 -2.25 -18.18
CA PRO A 460 31.83 -2.63 -17.76
C PRO A 460 32.06 -2.41 -16.26
N LEU A 461 32.91 -3.26 -15.65
CA LEU A 461 33.15 -3.28 -14.20
C LEU A 461 33.51 -1.89 -13.61
N PRO A 462 34.40 -1.08 -14.21
CA PRO A 462 34.73 0.25 -13.67
C PRO A 462 33.53 1.19 -13.66
N VAL A 463 32.68 1.15 -14.70
CA VAL A 463 31.47 1.97 -14.77
C VAL A 463 30.46 1.57 -13.70
N ARG A 464 30.32 0.25 -13.46
CA ARG A 464 29.45 -0.27 -12.39
C ARG A 464 29.90 0.21 -11.01
N TRP A 465 31.18 0.14 -10.70
CA TRP A 465 31.73 0.61 -9.43
C TRP A 465 31.54 2.11 -9.27
N CYS A 466 31.82 2.90 -10.29
CA CYS A 466 31.56 4.35 -10.26
C CYS A 466 30.09 4.66 -9.96
N ILE A 467 29.14 3.93 -10.58
CA ILE A 467 27.69 4.10 -10.29
C ILE A 467 27.39 3.72 -8.84
N TYR A 468 27.94 2.64 -8.31
CA TYR A 468 27.69 2.21 -6.93
C TYR A 468 28.26 3.20 -5.91
N GLU A 469 29.48 3.69 -6.13
CA GLU A 469 30.11 4.71 -5.27
C GLU A 469 29.33 6.03 -5.30
N CYS A 470 28.93 6.50 -6.48
CA CYS A 470 28.07 7.68 -6.61
C CYS A 470 26.72 7.49 -5.91
N ALA A 471 26.10 6.32 -6.00
CA ALA A 471 24.83 6.03 -5.33
C ALA A 471 24.99 6.00 -3.80
N ILE A 472 26.06 5.39 -3.28
CA ILE A 472 26.39 5.37 -1.85
C ILE A 472 26.64 6.81 -1.36
N PHE A 473 27.46 7.58 -2.07
CA PHE A 473 27.74 8.97 -1.70
C PHE A 473 26.46 9.82 -1.69
N ALA A 474 25.63 9.69 -2.74
CA ALA A 474 24.32 10.38 -2.78
C ALA A 474 23.41 9.96 -1.62
N PHE A 475 23.38 8.68 -1.27
CA PHE A 475 22.62 8.16 -0.13
C PHE A 475 23.10 8.74 1.20
N LEU A 476 24.40 8.78 1.42
CA LEU A 476 24.99 9.34 2.65
C LEU A 476 24.78 10.86 2.75
N LEU A 477 24.90 11.59 1.63
CA LEU A 477 24.70 13.04 1.58
C LEU A 477 23.24 13.43 1.80
N MET A 478 22.32 12.69 1.18
CA MET A 478 20.90 13.03 1.13
C MET A 478 20.10 12.36 2.25
N GLY A 479 20.60 11.28 2.84
CA GLY A 479 19.87 10.50 3.84
C GLY A 479 19.69 11.21 5.17
N ARG A 480 18.50 11.08 5.78
CA ARG A 480 18.22 11.41 7.18
C ARG A 480 18.08 10.12 7.96
N PHE A 481 19.11 9.77 8.74
CA PHE A 481 19.20 8.48 9.45
C PHE A 481 18.83 8.57 10.94
N LEU A 482 18.65 9.78 11.47
CA LEU A 482 18.43 10.01 12.90
C LEU A 482 16.95 9.94 13.30
N SER A 483 16.05 9.78 12.35
CA SER A 483 14.64 9.60 12.68
C SER A 483 14.40 8.12 13.05
N GLU A 484 13.91 7.85 14.26
CA GLU A 484 13.36 6.54 14.65
C GLU A 484 12.07 6.19 13.86
N GLY A 485 11.86 6.83 12.71
CA GLY A 485 10.63 6.78 11.94
C GLY A 485 10.34 5.36 11.43
N SER A 486 9.31 4.73 11.98
CA SER A 486 8.63 3.63 11.29
C SER A 486 8.19 4.11 9.90
N PHE A 487 8.03 3.20 8.96
CA PHE A 487 7.40 3.57 7.68
C PHE A 487 6.05 4.23 7.94
N LEU A 488 5.77 5.33 7.24
CA LEU A 488 4.54 6.12 7.42
C LEU A 488 3.29 5.24 7.27
N TYR A 489 3.29 4.37 6.28
CA TYR A 489 2.17 3.47 6.00
C TYR A 489 1.96 2.37 7.07
N ALA A 490 2.95 2.09 7.93
CA ALA A 490 2.79 1.18 9.08
C ALA A 490 1.99 1.80 10.22
N ARG A 491 1.76 3.11 10.18
CA ARG A 491 1.01 3.85 11.22
C ARG A 491 -0.50 3.89 10.94
N PHE A 492 -0.92 3.49 9.75
CA PHE A 492 -2.32 3.37 9.31
C PHE A 492 -2.78 1.91 9.45
#